data_50c683be18044f5d88e88e9934bfe3ff
#
_entry.id   50c683be18044f5d88e88e9934bfe3ff
#
_cell.length_a   1.000
_cell.length_b   1.000
_cell.length_c   1.000
_cell.angle_alpha   90.00
_cell.angle_beta   90.00
_cell.angle_gamma   90.00
#
_symmetry.space_group_name_H-M   'P 1'
#
loop_
_entity.id
_entity.type
_entity.pdbx_description
1 polymer ?
#
loop_
_entity_poly.entity_id
_entity_poly.type
_entity_poly.pdbx_seq_one_letter_code
_entity_poly.pdbx_strand_id
1 'polypeptide(L)'
;MEENLYQNICKQAVKMREAGLGREKILHYIATEAETVSGHDTAASILLLDEHGLLRNAASPQLPNDYLLAIDGLKPNAEVGTCAAAAATGNVVITPSFYADNKWAELRHLPLALGYVGAWSMPIKTDDNRIIGTFGTYFRHQRQPSSAEIQGVGLLASAVAALVTSYLQVDVKAQL
;
A
#
# COMPACT_ATOMS: atom_id res chain seq x y z
N MET A 1 -20.23 3.42 -9.43
CA MET A 1 -20.29 4.28 -8.22
C MET A 1 -19.00 4.23 -7.43
N GLU A 2 -18.50 3.06 -7.08
CA GLU A 2 -17.23 2.90 -6.35
C GLU A 2 -16.01 3.44 -7.12
N GLU A 3 -15.89 3.20 -8.41
CA GLU A 3 -14.80 3.71 -9.25
C GLU A 3 -14.68 5.24 -9.17
N ASN A 4 -15.81 5.96 -9.10
CA ASN A 4 -15.82 7.41 -8.93
C ASN A 4 -15.21 7.87 -7.59
N LEU A 5 -15.31 7.07 -6.53
CA LEU A 5 -14.72 7.39 -5.23
C LEU A 5 -13.19 7.36 -5.31
N TYR A 6 -12.61 6.31 -5.88
CA TYR A 6 -11.16 6.20 -6.07
C TYR A 6 -10.61 7.30 -6.98
N GLN A 7 -11.32 7.62 -8.06
CA GLN A 7 -10.95 8.74 -8.95
C GLN A 7 -10.97 10.09 -8.22
N ASN A 8 -11.93 10.31 -7.32
CA ASN A 8 -12.01 11.53 -6.52
C ASN A 8 -10.84 11.64 -5.54
N ILE A 9 -10.41 10.53 -4.93
CA ILE A 9 -9.22 10.49 -4.09
C ILE A 9 -7.98 10.92 -4.90
N CYS A 10 -7.80 10.36 -6.10
CA CYS A 10 -6.69 10.72 -6.98
C CYS A 10 -6.71 12.21 -7.35
N LYS A 11 -7.88 12.75 -7.72
CA LYS A 11 -8.02 14.19 -8.03
C LYS A 11 -7.70 15.08 -6.85
N GLN A 12 -8.13 14.70 -5.66
CA GLN A 12 -7.84 15.44 -4.44
C GLN A 12 -6.35 15.40 -4.08
N ALA A 13 -5.71 14.24 -4.24
CA ALA A 13 -4.27 14.11 -4.03
C ALA A 13 -3.46 15.04 -4.95
N VAL A 14 -3.87 15.19 -6.21
CA VAL A 14 -3.27 16.15 -7.16
C VAL A 14 -3.43 17.58 -6.66
N LYS A 15 -4.62 17.98 -6.23
CA LYS A 15 -4.88 19.32 -5.66
C LYS A 15 -4.04 19.60 -4.41
N MET A 16 -3.89 18.61 -3.54
CA MET A 16 -3.05 18.72 -2.34
C MET A 16 -1.58 18.97 -2.72
N ARG A 17 -1.08 18.27 -3.74
CA ARG A 17 0.27 18.50 -4.26
C ARG A 17 0.42 19.90 -4.84
N GLU A 18 -0.54 20.35 -5.67
CA GLU A 18 -0.56 21.68 -6.27
C GLU A 18 -0.62 22.80 -5.20
N ALA A 19 -1.28 22.52 -4.08
CA ALA A 19 -1.32 23.40 -2.91
C ALA A 19 -0.03 23.36 -2.07
N GLY A 20 0.97 22.58 -2.46
CA GLY A 20 2.27 22.52 -1.79
C GLY A 20 2.32 21.62 -0.54
N LEU A 21 1.35 20.73 -0.34
CA LEU A 21 1.39 19.79 0.78
C LEU A 21 2.52 18.76 0.56
N GLY A 22 3.18 18.39 1.66
CA GLY A 22 4.25 17.39 1.65
C GLY A 22 3.75 15.99 1.32
N ARG A 23 4.64 15.18 0.73
CA ARG A 23 4.38 13.81 0.30
C ARG A 23 3.71 12.96 1.39
N GLU A 24 4.21 13.01 2.62
CA GLU A 24 3.69 12.22 3.74
C GLU A 24 2.22 12.49 4.01
N LYS A 25 1.80 13.76 4.00
CA LYS A 25 0.39 14.13 4.20
C LYS A 25 -0.51 13.61 3.11
N ILE A 26 -0.03 13.63 1.85
CA ILE A 26 -0.80 13.16 0.70
C ILE A 26 -0.93 11.63 0.74
N LEU A 27 0.15 10.90 1.05
CA LEU A 27 0.10 9.45 1.19
C LEU A 27 -0.80 9.01 2.34
N HIS A 28 -0.75 9.73 3.47
CA HIS A 28 -1.65 9.48 4.60
C HIS A 28 -3.12 9.70 4.21
N TYR A 29 -3.42 10.78 3.48
CA TYR A 29 -4.75 11.05 2.94
C TYR A 29 -5.22 9.90 2.05
N ILE A 30 -4.41 9.48 1.07
CA ILE A 30 -4.75 8.39 0.14
C ILE A 30 -5.06 7.09 0.91
N ALA A 31 -4.22 6.73 1.88
CA ALA A 31 -4.42 5.53 2.68
C ALA A 31 -5.70 5.60 3.53
N THR A 32 -5.96 6.73 4.18
CA THR A 32 -7.16 6.95 5.01
C THR A 32 -8.45 6.87 4.18
N GLU A 33 -8.46 7.51 3.01
CA GLU A 33 -9.63 7.46 2.13
C GLU A 33 -9.85 6.07 1.53
N ALA A 34 -8.77 5.33 1.24
CA ALA A 34 -8.87 3.94 0.80
C ALA A 34 -9.53 3.04 1.86
N GLU A 35 -9.18 3.23 3.14
CA GLU A 35 -9.83 2.53 4.26
C GLU A 35 -11.32 2.86 4.32
N THR A 36 -11.68 4.13 4.14
CA THR A 36 -13.08 4.59 4.14
C THR A 36 -13.90 3.95 3.03
N VAL A 37 -13.35 3.86 1.82
CA VAL A 37 -14.03 3.25 0.67
C VAL A 37 -14.12 1.73 0.81
N SER A 38 -13.07 1.08 1.30
CA SER A 38 -13.04 -0.39 1.48
C SER A 38 -13.86 -0.87 2.68
N GLY A 39 -14.27 0.04 3.57
CA GLY A 39 -15.10 -0.24 4.74
C GLY A 39 -14.35 -0.21 6.07
N HIS A 40 -15.10 -0.02 7.15
CA HIS A 40 -14.58 0.22 8.50
C HIS A 40 -13.73 -0.93 9.09
N ASP A 41 -13.79 -2.12 8.50
CA ASP A 41 -13.06 -3.30 8.95
C ASP A 41 -11.71 -3.50 8.23
N THR A 42 -11.26 -2.49 7.50
CA THR A 42 -10.03 -2.54 6.72
C THR A 42 -8.97 -1.57 7.23
N ALA A 43 -7.71 -1.93 7.04
CA ALA A 43 -6.58 -1.04 7.22
C ALA A 43 -5.75 -1.02 5.94
N ALA A 44 -5.36 0.18 5.50
CA ALA A 44 -4.47 0.37 4.36
C ALA A 44 -3.03 0.54 4.80
N SER A 45 -2.10 0.08 3.97
CA SER A 45 -0.66 0.23 4.20
C SER A 45 0.04 0.53 2.89
N ILE A 46 0.69 1.68 2.80
CA ILE A 46 1.55 2.04 1.69
C ILE A 46 3.00 1.86 2.14
N LEU A 47 3.68 0.90 1.53
CA LEU A 47 5.10 0.65 1.75
C LEU A 47 5.87 1.04 0.49
N LEU A 48 7.00 1.71 0.66
CA LEU A 48 7.89 2.11 -0.43
C LEU A 48 9.25 1.45 -0.29
N LEU A 49 9.85 1.07 -1.40
CA LEU A 49 11.21 0.54 -1.44
C LEU A 49 12.22 1.68 -1.20
N ASP A 50 13.14 1.45 -0.28
CA ASP A 50 14.26 2.34 -0.04
C ASP A 50 15.41 2.08 -1.04
N GLU A 51 16.51 2.80 -0.90
CA GLU A 51 17.72 2.67 -1.73
C GLU A 51 18.38 1.30 -1.65
N HIS A 52 18.09 0.54 -0.59
CA HIS A 52 18.59 -0.84 -0.39
C HIS A 52 17.60 -1.91 -0.87
N GLY A 53 16.46 -1.48 -1.45
CA GLY A 53 15.41 -2.38 -1.92
C GLY A 53 14.58 -3.00 -0.79
N LEU A 54 14.49 -2.36 0.36
CA LEU A 54 13.70 -2.81 1.51
C LEU A 54 12.41 -2.01 1.61
N LEU A 55 11.32 -2.69 1.98
CA LEU A 55 10.02 -2.06 2.17
C LEU A 55 10.01 -1.25 3.47
N ARG A 56 9.69 0.05 3.35
CA ARG A 56 9.55 0.99 4.45
C ARG A 56 8.16 1.56 4.50
N ASN A 57 7.63 1.75 5.71
CA ASN A 57 6.32 2.37 5.89
C ASN A 57 6.31 3.81 5.38
N ALA A 58 5.38 4.11 4.48
CA ALA A 58 5.12 5.47 4.00
C ALA A 58 3.81 6.04 4.54
N ALA A 59 2.75 5.22 4.63
CA ALA A 59 1.49 5.59 5.26
C ALA A 59 0.70 4.33 5.65
N SER A 60 0.32 4.21 6.91
CA SER A 60 -0.48 3.10 7.43
C SER A 60 -1.35 3.60 8.61
N PRO A 61 -2.45 4.33 8.33
CA PRO A 61 -3.15 5.12 9.35
C PRO A 61 -3.65 4.33 10.55
N GLN A 62 -4.15 3.11 10.36
CA GLN A 62 -4.72 2.28 11.42
C GLN A 62 -3.77 1.22 11.99
N LEU A 63 -2.60 1.03 11.41
CA LEU A 63 -1.64 0.04 11.93
C LEU A 63 -0.79 0.67 13.04
N PRO A 64 -0.68 0.02 14.22
CA PRO A 64 0.09 0.55 15.34
C PRO A 64 1.60 0.49 15.10
N ASN A 65 2.35 1.36 15.77
CA ASN A 65 3.79 1.51 15.58
C ASN A 65 4.60 0.23 15.86
N ASP A 66 4.23 -0.55 16.85
CA ASP A 66 4.90 -1.81 17.16
C ASP A 66 4.76 -2.83 16.01
N TYR A 67 3.59 -2.89 15.37
CA TYR A 67 3.38 -3.69 14.17
C TYR A 67 4.26 -3.18 13.01
N LEU A 68 4.25 -1.86 12.77
CA LEU A 68 5.03 -1.25 11.69
C LEU A 68 6.54 -1.47 11.89
N LEU A 69 7.03 -1.40 13.12
CA LEU A 69 8.42 -1.71 13.45
C LEU A 69 8.74 -3.19 13.23
N ALA A 70 7.81 -4.09 13.55
CA ALA A 70 8.02 -5.54 13.37
C ALA A 70 8.14 -5.96 11.90
N ILE A 71 7.49 -5.25 10.98
CA ILE A 71 7.54 -5.51 9.53
C ILE A 71 8.49 -4.58 8.77
N ASP A 72 9.14 -3.63 9.45
CA ASP A 72 10.01 -2.66 8.79
C ASP A 72 11.23 -3.34 8.16
N GLY A 73 11.55 -2.92 6.95
CA GLY A 73 12.71 -3.44 6.22
C GLY A 73 12.51 -4.83 5.62
N LEU A 74 11.27 -5.29 5.45
CA LEU A 74 11.01 -6.53 4.72
C LEU A 74 11.58 -6.46 3.30
N LYS A 75 12.34 -7.49 2.95
CA LYS A 75 12.87 -7.64 1.60
C LYS A 75 11.79 -8.25 0.69
N PRO A 76 11.63 -7.76 -0.55
CA PRO A 76 10.78 -8.42 -1.54
C PRO A 76 11.09 -9.91 -1.65
N ASN A 77 10.08 -10.75 -1.44
CA ASN A 77 10.20 -12.21 -1.44
C ASN A 77 8.84 -12.83 -1.78
N ALA A 78 8.80 -13.64 -2.84
CA ALA A 78 7.57 -14.27 -3.32
C ALA A 78 6.91 -15.22 -2.29
N GLU A 79 7.70 -15.72 -1.32
CA GLU A 79 7.27 -16.70 -0.31
C GLU A 79 6.95 -16.07 1.06
N VAL A 80 6.96 -14.74 1.18
CA VAL A 80 6.76 -14.05 2.47
C VAL A 80 5.67 -13.00 2.38
N GLY A 81 4.60 -13.17 3.17
CA GLY A 81 3.52 -12.20 3.31
C GLY A 81 2.81 -11.83 1.99
N THR A 82 2.01 -10.77 2.00
CA THR A 82 1.38 -10.26 0.78
C THR A 82 2.17 -9.12 0.15
N CYS A 83 2.62 -8.14 0.94
CA CYS A 83 3.35 -6.98 0.42
C CYS A 83 4.73 -7.37 -0.14
N ALA A 84 5.52 -8.15 0.60
CA ALA A 84 6.82 -8.61 0.11
C ALA A 84 6.68 -9.51 -1.14
N ALA A 85 5.64 -10.35 -1.20
CA ALA A 85 5.35 -11.16 -2.38
C ALA A 85 4.90 -10.31 -3.58
N ALA A 86 4.05 -9.30 -3.38
CA ALA A 86 3.64 -8.39 -4.45
C ALA A 86 4.83 -7.57 -4.97
N ALA A 87 5.72 -7.09 -4.08
CA ALA A 87 6.93 -6.38 -4.47
C ALA A 87 7.89 -7.26 -5.26
N ALA A 88 8.02 -8.54 -4.93
CA ALA A 88 8.90 -9.48 -5.61
C ALA A 88 8.37 -9.92 -6.99
N THR A 89 7.05 -10.16 -7.09
CA THR A 89 6.44 -10.72 -8.30
C THR A 89 5.91 -9.66 -9.28
N GLY A 90 5.63 -8.45 -8.78
CA GLY A 90 4.95 -7.41 -9.56
C GLY A 90 3.49 -7.73 -9.87
N ASN A 91 2.88 -8.65 -9.15
CA ASN A 91 1.49 -9.06 -9.31
C ASN A 91 0.69 -8.76 -8.04
N VAL A 92 -0.62 -8.64 -8.19
CA VAL A 92 -1.54 -8.63 -7.05
C VAL A 92 -1.42 -9.94 -6.29
N VAL A 93 -1.24 -9.88 -4.98
CA VAL A 93 -1.18 -11.05 -4.10
C VAL A 93 -2.34 -10.98 -3.12
N ILE A 94 -3.12 -12.05 -3.04
CA ILE A 94 -4.31 -12.15 -2.19
C ILE A 94 -4.12 -13.28 -1.19
N THR A 95 -4.29 -12.97 0.09
CA THR A 95 -4.29 -13.92 1.20
C THR A 95 -5.63 -13.80 1.93
N PRO A 96 -6.65 -14.56 1.56
CA PRO A 96 -7.97 -14.49 2.20
C PRO A 96 -7.95 -14.87 3.67
N SER A 97 -6.99 -15.71 4.08
CA SER A 97 -6.80 -16.15 5.45
C SER A 97 -5.32 -16.37 5.76
N PHE A 98 -4.80 -15.68 6.77
CA PHE A 98 -3.43 -15.85 7.25
C PHE A 98 -3.16 -17.25 7.81
N TYR A 99 -4.19 -17.93 8.31
CA TYR A 99 -4.06 -19.30 8.83
C TYR A 99 -3.75 -20.33 7.74
N ALA A 100 -4.30 -20.12 6.55
CA ALA A 100 -4.20 -21.08 5.45
C ALA A 100 -3.02 -20.80 4.49
N ASP A 101 -2.40 -19.62 4.58
CA ASP A 101 -1.35 -19.20 3.65
C ASP A 101 0.04 -19.36 4.28
N ASN A 102 0.85 -20.25 3.70
CA ASN A 102 2.21 -20.53 4.17
C ASN A 102 3.15 -19.33 4.07
N LYS A 103 2.88 -18.37 3.18
CA LYS A 103 3.65 -17.11 3.11
C LYS A 103 3.60 -16.31 4.42
N TRP A 104 2.58 -16.56 5.23
CA TRP A 104 2.38 -15.93 6.53
C TRP A 104 2.82 -16.78 7.71
N ALA A 105 3.39 -17.97 7.51
CA ALA A 105 3.74 -18.88 8.59
C ALA A 105 4.52 -18.23 9.73
N GLU A 106 5.53 -17.41 9.41
CA GLU A 106 6.39 -16.73 10.40
C GLU A 106 5.80 -15.41 10.92
N LEU A 107 4.91 -14.75 10.15
CA LEU A 107 4.43 -13.39 10.42
C LEU A 107 2.98 -13.33 10.88
N ARG A 108 2.19 -14.40 10.70
CA ARG A 108 0.73 -14.39 10.92
C ARG A 108 0.30 -13.96 12.31
N HIS A 109 1.14 -14.22 13.32
CA HIS A 109 0.85 -13.85 14.70
C HIS A 109 0.75 -12.33 14.89
N LEU A 110 1.43 -11.54 14.05
CA LEU A 110 1.43 -10.09 14.12
C LEU A 110 0.06 -9.49 13.76
N PRO A 111 -0.49 -9.69 12.52
CA PRO A 111 -1.78 -9.13 12.17
C PRO A 111 -2.95 -9.80 12.90
N LEU A 112 -2.85 -11.10 13.22
CA LEU A 112 -3.89 -11.81 13.97
C LEU A 112 -4.07 -11.21 15.38
N ALA A 113 -3.01 -10.78 16.03
CA ALA A 113 -3.08 -10.11 17.32
C ALA A 113 -3.85 -8.77 17.27
N LEU A 114 -3.91 -8.14 16.09
CA LEU A 114 -4.67 -6.91 15.82
C LEU A 114 -6.10 -7.19 15.35
N GLY A 115 -6.48 -8.47 15.20
CA GLY A 115 -7.79 -8.88 14.72
C GLY A 115 -7.94 -8.90 13.20
N TYR A 116 -6.87 -8.72 12.43
CA TYR A 116 -6.88 -8.91 10.98
C TYR A 116 -6.67 -10.38 10.65
N VAL A 117 -7.46 -10.91 9.73
CA VAL A 117 -7.46 -12.33 9.36
C VAL A 117 -6.93 -12.61 7.96
N GLY A 118 -6.84 -11.60 7.14
CA GLY A 118 -6.32 -11.69 5.78
C GLY A 118 -5.89 -10.33 5.25
N ALA A 119 -5.30 -10.35 4.08
CA ALA A 119 -4.86 -9.14 3.37
C ALA A 119 -4.74 -9.39 1.87
N TRP A 120 -4.64 -8.32 1.12
CA TRP A 120 -4.18 -8.36 -0.26
C TRP A 120 -3.29 -7.16 -0.54
N SER A 121 -2.46 -7.26 -1.56
CA SER A 121 -1.49 -6.22 -1.88
C SER A 121 -1.40 -5.98 -3.37
N MET A 122 -1.44 -4.71 -3.75
CA MET A 122 -1.26 -4.20 -5.10
C MET A 122 0.18 -3.69 -5.23
N PRO A 123 0.97 -4.13 -6.22
CA PRO A 123 2.27 -3.52 -6.48
C PRO A 123 2.12 -2.08 -6.98
N ILE A 124 2.96 -1.18 -6.50
CA ILE A 124 3.05 0.19 -6.98
C ILE A 124 4.16 0.25 -8.02
N LYS A 125 3.79 0.63 -9.25
CA LYS A 125 4.70 0.64 -10.41
C LYS A 125 4.76 2.02 -11.04
N THR A 126 5.95 2.39 -11.48
CA THR A 126 6.17 3.54 -12.36
C THR A 126 5.70 3.24 -13.79
N ASP A 127 5.62 4.27 -14.64
CA ASP A 127 5.18 4.13 -16.04
C ASP A 127 6.08 3.19 -16.85
N ASP A 128 7.37 3.09 -16.52
CA ASP A 128 8.32 2.14 -17.09
C ASP A 128 8.25 0.74 -16.41
N ASN A 129 7.17 0.47 -15.68
CA ASN A 129 6.87 -0.81 -15.04
C ASN A 129 7.84 -1.25 -13.93
N ARG A 130 8.62 -0.32 -13.38
CA ARG A 130 9.49 -0.57 -12.23
C ARG A 130 8.69 -0.56 -10.94
N ILE A 131 8.87 -1.57 -10.11
CA ILE A 131 8.21 -1.67 -8.81
C ILE A 131 8.91 -0.73 -7.83
N ILE A 132 8.15 0.15 -7.16
CA ILE A 132 8.65 1.10 -6.16
C ILE A 132 8.02 0.91 -4.79
N GLY A 133 7.06 0.02 -4.65
CA GLY A 133 6.40 -0.26 -3.39
C GLY A 133 5.17 -1.11 -3.54
N THR A 134 4.34 -1.12 -2.49
CA THR A 134 3.09 -1.87 -2.45
C THR A 134 2.00 -1.10 -1.72
N PHE A 135 0.77 -1.33 -2.14
CA PHE A 135 -0.44 -0.88 -1.48
C PHE A 135 -1.15 -2.09 -0.90
N GLY A 136 -1.08 -2.26 0.41
CA GLY A 136 -1.70 -3.38 1.14
C GLY A 136 -3.04 -2.99 1.75
N THR A 137 -3.97 -3.95 1.79
CA THR A 137 -5.25 -3.83 2.47
C THR A 137 -5.45 -5.04 3.37
N TYR A 138 -5.58 -4.80 4.68
CA TYR A 138 -5.88 -5.79 5.69
C TYR A 138 -7.37 -5.79 5.99
N PHE A 139 -7.93 -6.96 6.30
CA PHE A 139 -9.36 -7.08 6.64
C PHE A 139 -9.59 -8.03 7.82
N ARG A 140 -10.69 -7.77 8.57
CA ARG A 140 -11.05 -8.50 9.79
C ARG A 140 -11.93 -9.72 9.53
N HIS A 141 -12.49 -9.85 8.33
CA HIS A 141 -13.31 -10.99 7.91
C HIS A 141 -12.69 -11.66 6.71
N GLN A 142 -12.70 -12.99 6.68
CA GLN A 142 -12.17 -13.74 5.54
C GLN A 142 -12.94 -13.39 4.27
N ARG A 143 -12.24 -12.81 3.29
CA ARG A 143 -12.80 -12.39 2.00
C ARG A 143 -11.72 -12.27 0.94
N GLN A 144 -12.16 -12.00 -0.27
CA GLN A 144 -11.31 -11.55 -1.37
C GLN A 144 -11.73 -10.13 -1.80
N PRO A 145 -10.83 -9.32 -2.36
CA PRO A 145 -11.20 -8.04 -2.93
C PRO A 145 -12.13 -8.23 -4.12
N SER A 146 -13.10 -7.33 -4.29
CA SER A 146 -13.92 -7.27 -5.50
C SER A 146 -13.10 -6.76 -6.68
N SER A 147 -13.59 -7.00 -7.91
CA SER A 147 -12.96 -6.44 -9.11
C SER A 147 -12.91 -4.90 -9.07
N ALA A 148 -13.96 -4.26 -8.55
CA ALA A 148 -14.00 -2.82 -8.39
C ALA A 148 -12.96 -2.31 -7.38
N GLU A 149 -12.76 -3.03 -6.28
CA GLU A 149 -11.74 -2.73 -5.27
C GLU A 149 -10.33 -2.88 -5.87
N ILE A 150 -10.05 -3.94 -6.62
CA ILE A 150 -8.76 -4.14 -7.29
C ILE A 150 -8.48 -3.02 -8.29
N GLN A 151 -9.46 -2.66 -9.12
CA GLN A 151 -9.32 -1.56 -10.08
C GLN A 151 -9.12 -0.22 -9.37
N GLY A 152 -9.90 0.05 -8.33
CA GLY A 152 -9.80 1.28 -7.57
C GLY A 152 -8.46 1.46 -6.86
N VAL A 153 -7.98 0.44 -6.16
CA VAL A 153 -6.67 0.47 -5.52
C VAL A 153 -5.54 0.52 -6.57
N GLY A 154 -5.74 -0.06 -7.75
CA GLY A 154 -4.84 0.09 -8.88
C GLY A 154 -4.69 1.55 -9.33
N LEU A 155 -5.78 2.32 -9.36
CA LEU A 155 -5.74 3.77 -9.61
C LEU A 155 -4.96 4.51 -8.51
N LEU A 156 -5.20 4.17 -7.24
CA LEU A 156 -4.46 4.76 -6.12
C LEU A 156 -2.96 4.43 -6.19
N ALA A 157 -2.61 3.20 -6.51
CA ALA A 157 -1.21 2.78 -6.67
C ALA A 157 -0.51 3.57 -7.77
N SER A 158 -1.18 3.81 -8.90
CA SER A 158 -0.67 4.66 -9.99
C SER A 158 -0.51 6.11 -9.55
N ALA A 159 -1.45 6.65 -8.78
CA ALA A 159 -1.37 8.00 -8.22
C ALA A 159 -0.20 8.14 -7.24
N VAL A 160 0.01 7.14 -6.38
CA VAL A 160 1.17 7.09 -5.47
C VAL A 160 2.49 7.06 -6.27
N ALA A 161 2.58 6.25 -7.31
CA ALA A 161 3.78 6.19 -8.16
C ALA A 161 4.09 7.54 -8.80
N ALA A 162 3.10 8.20 -9.37
CA ALA A 162 3.27 9.54 -9.96
C ALA A 162 3.70 10.58 -8.93
N LEU A 163 3.11 10.55 -7.73
CA LEU A 163 3.45 11.43 -6.63
C LEU A 163 4.90 11.25 -6.19
N VAL A 164 5.31 10.02 -5.90
CA VAL A 164 6.68 9.70 -5.45
C VAL A 164 7.72 10.10 -6.49
N THR A 165 7.47 9.79 -7.75
CA THR A 165 8.37 10.14 -8.86
C THR A 165 8.50 11.66 -9.04
N SER A 166 7.43 12.44 -8.85
CA SER A 166 7.48 13.91 -8.97
C SER A 166 8.32 14.56 -7.88
N TYR A 167 8.32 14.06 -6.65
CA TYR A 167 9.16 14.58 -5.57
C TYR A 167 10.65 14.29 -5.80
N LEU A 168 11.00 13.10 -6.30
CA LEU A 168 12.38 12.76 -6.66
C LEU A 168 12.95 13.70 -7.73
N GLN A 169 12.14 14.11 -8.72
CA GLN A 169 12.55 15.06 -9.76
C GLN A 169 12.79 16.48 -9.23
N VAL A 170 12.02 16.91 -8.22
CA VAL A 170 12.21 18.22 -7.58
C VAL A 170 13.49 18.23 -6.76
N ASP A 171 13.77 17.19 -6.00
CA ASP A 171 14.97 17.08 -5.18
C ASP A 171 16.25 17.11 -6.03
N VAL A 172 16.27 16.45 -7.19
CA VAL A 172 17.39 16.48 -8.13
C VAL A 172 17.59 17.89 -8.70
N LYS A 173 16.52 18.64 -9.01
CA LYS A 173 16.62 20.00 -9.52
C LYS A 173 17.07 21.01 -8.46
N ALA A 174 16.79 20.76 -7.19
CA ALA A 174 17.22 21.64 -6.08
C ALA A 174 18.69 21.47 -5.71
N GLN A 175 19.34 20.38 -6.17
CA GLN A 175 20.77 20.09 -5.93
C GLN A 175 21.70 20.57 -7.06
N LEU A 176 21.15 21.11 -8.15
CA LEU A 176 21.88 21.73 -9.29
C LEU A 176 21.87 23.25 -9.19
#